data_f22626524f4e7ced2fe7e758317a7cb7
#
_entry.id   f22626524f4e7ced2fe7e758317a7cb7
#
_cell.length_a   1.000
_cell.length_b   1.000
_cell.length_c   1.000
_cell.angle_alpha   90.00
_cell.angle_beta   90.00
_cell.angle_gamma   90.00
#
_symmetry.space_group_name_H-M   'P 1'
#
loop_
_entity.id
_entity.type
_entity.pdbx_description
1 polymer ?
#
loop_
_entity_poly.entity_id
_entity_poly.type
_entity_poly.pdbx_seq_one_letter_code
_entity_poly.pdbx_strand_id
1 'polypeptide(L)'
;MLTQQDIRKSLNKFKVIEDTVDIARSRVAKNFFQTNDLELKLGATLPKYWHWFFCWETAEDQLLGLDGHIKPGNNIIPDTGFPRRMWGGSEINFFEPLTIGMEIKRIITLESINYKRGNSGEFCIIELKNELKNHDTTLLIERQNLIYLPIRKAFDKGASQPHNNLSKNFLARRYTENQLFKYSALTMNSHRIHYDLDYCKNVEHYPSLVVHGPLLAQNLIDAANQKLEGELRFFKYRALNPVFVSDEFTINFSDNGEFWIMDKSGILSMSAVAS
;
A
#
# COMPACT_ATOMS: atom_id res chain seq x y z
N MET A 1 3.36 -24.42 7.63
CA MET A 1 2.77 -23.40 8.54
C MET A 1 3.64 -23.33 9.80
N LEU A 2 3.79 -22.13 10.35
CA LEU A 2 4.54 -21.91 11.59
C LEU A 2 3.82 -22.55 12.80
N THR A 3 4.60 -23.08 13.72
CA THR A 3 4.06 -23.51 15.02
C THR A 3 3.72 -22.31 15.90
N GLN A 4 2.91 -22.52 16.94
CA GLN A 4 2.63 -21.45 17.93
C GLN A 4 3.91 -20.93 18.60
N GLN A 5 4.92 -21.78 18.77
CA GLN A 5 6.22 -21.41 19.32
C GLN A 5 6.98 -20.50 18.35
N ASP A 6 6.97 -20.81 17.03
CA ASP A 6 7.64 -20.00 16.00
C ASP A 6 6.97 -18.63 15.87
N ILE A 7 5.63 -18.58 15.92
CA ILE A 7 4.88 -17.32 15.95
C ILE A 7 5.33 -16.47 17.13
N ARG A 8 5.29 -17.01 18.37
CA ARG A 8 5.69 -16.27 19.58
C ARG A 8 7.13 -15.75 19.49
N LYS A 9 8.08 -16.53 18.94
CA LYS A 9 9.47 -16.11 18.75
C LYS A 9 9.64 -15.03 17.69
N SER A 10 8.70 -14.91 16.77
CA SER A 10 8.74 -13.94 15.68
C SER A 10 8.08 -12.62 16.05
N LEU A 11 7.10 -12.62 16.95
CA LEU A 11 6.42 -11.39 17.38
C LEU A 11 7.39 -10.41 18.03
N ASN A 12 7.10 -9.13 17.87
CA ASN A 12 7.89 -7.99 18.37
C ASN A 12 9.32 -7.89 17.78
N LYS A 13 9.69 -8.72 16.81
CA LYS A 13 10.88 -8.43 16.00
C LYS A 13 10.67 -7.12 15.29
N PHE A 14 11.69 -6.30 15.25
CA PHE A 14 11.63 -4.99 14.59
C PHE A 14 12.85 -4.74 13.71
N LYS A 15 12.69 -3.81 12.80
CA LYS A 15 13.73 -3.27 11.94
C LYS A 15 13.63 -1.75 11.97
N VAL A 16 14.77 -1.08 11.93
CA VAL A 16 14.85 0.38 11.86
C VAL A 16 15.48 0.77 10.53
N ILE A 17 14.89 1.75 9.85
CA ILE A 17 15.40 2.36 8.64
C ILE A 17 15.43 3.86 8.86
N GLU A 18 16.61 4.47 8.68
CA GLU A 18 16.80 5.91 8.78
C GLU A 18 16.90 6.51 7.38
N ASP A 19 16.40 7.72 7.22
CA ASP A 19 16.40 8.44 5.95
C ASP A 19 16.26 9.94 6.18
N THR A 20 16.38 10.71 5.10
CA THR A 20 16.08 12.14 5.08
C THR A 20 14.97 12.40 4.07
N VAL A 21 14.03 13.26 4.43
CA VAL A 21 12.98 13.73 3.51
C VAL A 21 13.63 14.67 2.49
N ASP A 22 14.20 14.10 1.43
CA ASP A 22 14.95 14.87 0.46
C ASP A 22 14.06 15.53 -0.61
N ILE A 23 14.58 16.64 -1.14
CA ILE A 23 13.87 17.44 -2.15
C ILE A 23 13.83 16.76 -3.53
N ALA A 24 14.77 15.83 -3.83
CA ALA A 24 14.83 15.19 -5.14
C ALA A 24 13.70 14.18 -5.30
N ARG A 25 13.49 13.28 -4.31
CA ARG A 25 12.33 12.36 -4.30
C ARG A 25 11.01 13.13 -4.21
N SER A 26 10.95 14.19 -3.39
CA SER A 26 9.77 15.06 -3.31
C SER A 26 9.42 15.70 -4.66
N ARG A 27 10.43 16.09 -5.46
CA ARG A 27 10.24 16.63 -6.82
C ARG A 27 9.70 15.56 -7.78
N VAL A 28 10.19 14.34 -7.72
CA VAL A 28 9.68 13.22 -8.52
C VAL A 28 8.21 12.96 -8.17
N ALA A 29 7.87 12.91 -6.88
CA ALA A 29 6.50 12.75 -6.41
C ALA A 29 5.60 13.89 -6.85
N LYS A 30 6.03 15.15 -6.70
CA LYS A 30 5.30 16.32 -7.19
C LYS A 30 4.94 16.21 -8.68
N ASN A 31 5.90 15.84 -9.50
CA ASN A 31 5.69 15.69 -10.93
C ASN A 31 4.79 14.49 -11.27
N PHE A 32 4.91 13.39 -10.53
CA PHE A 32 4.08 12.20 -10.71
C PHE A 32 2.61 12.47 -10.39
N PHE A 33 2.32 13.13 -9.25
CA PHE A 33 0.97 13.44 -8.80
C PHE A 33 0.43 14.77 -9.35
N GLN A 34 1.25 15.54 -10.08
CA GLN A 34 0.89 16.84 -10.65
C GLN A 34 0.40 17.85 -9.61
N THR A 35 1.00 17.83 -8.41
CA THR A 35 0.70 18.76 -7.31
C THR A 35 1.42 20.09 -7.53
N ASN A 36 0.93 20.89 -8.51
CA ASN A 36 1.61 22.09 -8.99
C ASN A 36 1.80 23.15 -7.90
N ASP A 37 0.86 23.27 -6.97
CA ASP A 37 0.88 24.25 -5.88
C ASP A 37 1.85 23.91 -4.75
N LEU A 38 2.41 22.70 -4.73
CA LEU A 38 3.40 22.28 -3.73
C LEU A 38 4.72 23.02 -3.96
N GLU A 39 5.12 23.87 -3.03
CA GLU A 39 6.44 24.49 -3.03
C GLU A 39 7.50 23.54 -2.47
N LEU A 40 8.59 23.31 -3.23
CA LEU A 40 9.69 22.44 -2.85
C LEU A 40 10.83 23.25 -2.22
N LYS A 41 10.75 23.49 -0.92
CA LYS A 41 11.80 24.14 -0.13
C LYS A 41 11.96 23.43 1.23
N LEU A 42 13.08 23.67 1.91
CA LEU A 42 13.30 23.17 3.27
C LEU A 42 12.17 23.62 4.20
N GLY A 43 11.67 22.70 5.01
CA GLY A 43 10.56 22.93 5.93
C GLY A 43 9.17 22.89 5.29
N ALA A 44 9.04 22.80 3.96
CA ALA A 44 7.74 22.65 3.31
C ALA A 44 7.09 21.32 3.67
N THR A 45 5.80 21.37 4.06
CA THR A 45 5.00 20.20 4.39
C THR A 45 4.68 19.40 3.14
N LEU A 46 4.88 18.08 3.21
CA LEU A 46 4.52 17.14 2.16
C LEU A 46 3.06 16.66 2.32
N PRO A 47 2.40 16.31 1.21
CA PRO A 47 1.08 15.70 1.25
C PRO A 47 1.04 14.44 2.12
N LYS A 48 -0.09 14.17 2.75
CA LYS A 48 -0.34 12.93 3.51
C LYS A 48 -0.07 11.72 2.63
N TYR A 49 0.46 10.65 3.22
CA TYR A 49 0.82 9.39 2.57
C TYR A 49 2.13 9.41 1.76
N TRP A 50 2.78 10.56 1.54
CA TRP A 50 4.08 10.63 0.85
C TRP A 50 5.24 10.06 1.66
N HIS A 51 5.02 9.66 2.90
CA HIS A 51 6.02 8.91 3.68
C HIS A 51 6.43 7.60 3.01
N TRP A 52 5.62 7.04 2.11
CA TRP A 52 5.93 5.85 1.31
C TRP A 52 7.10 6.02 0.35
N PHE A 53 7.51 7.26 0.06
CA PHE A 53 8.63 7.55 -0.82
C PHE A 53 9.98 7.60 -0.11
N PHE A 54 9.98 7.41 1.21
CA PHE A 54 11.15 7.46 2.08
C PHE A 54 11.29 6.18 2.89
N CYS A 55 12.46 6.01 3.52
CA CYS A 55 12.78 4.82 4.32
C CYS A 55 12.60 3.52 3.52
N TRP A 56 13.18 3.47 2.32
CA TRP A 56 13.07 2.28 1.46
C TRP A 56 13.65 1.04 2.11
N GLU A 57 12.96 -0.08 2.01
CA GLU A 57 13.48 -1.38 2.38
C GLU A 57 14.13 -2.02 1.16
N THR A 58 15.47 -2.02 1.13
CA THR A 58 16.27 -2.59 0.05
C THR A 58 16.92 -3.90 0.50
N ALA A 59 17.19 -4.79 -0.44
CA ALA A 59 17.91 -6.03 -0.23
C ALA A 59 18.73 -6.40 -1.47
N GLU A 60 19.74 -7.23 -1.28
CA GLU A 60 20.51 -7.82 -2.38
C GLU A 60 19.61 -8.78 -3.20
N ASP A 61 19.81 -8.84 -4.50
CA ASP A 61 18.96 -9.62 -5.42
C ASP A 61 18.84 -11.11 -5.04
N GLN A 62 19.87 -11.71 -4.49
CA GLN A 62 19.87 -13.09 -4.01
C GLN A 62 18.88 -13.35 -2.86
N LEU A 63 18.50 -12.31 -2.13
CA LEU A 63 17.52 -12.36 -1.04
C LEU A 63 16.09 -12.17 -1.54
N LEU A 64 15.90 -11.80 -2.81
CA LEU A 64 14.58 -11.60 -3.39
C LEU A 64 13.93 -12.92 -3.82
N GLY A 65 12.62 -12.99 -3.69
CA GLY A 65 11.76 -14.05 -4.21
C GLY A 65 11.47 -13.89 -5.71
N LEU A 66 10.80 -14.88 -6.28
CA LEU A 66 10.37 -14.82 -7.67
C LEU A 66 9.41 -13.67 -7.96
N ASP A 67 8.71 -13.19 -6.95
CA ASP A 67 7.80 -12.04 -7.02
C ASP A 67 8.51 -10.68 -6.96
N GLY A 68 9.81 -10.66 -6.65
CA GLY A 68 10.60 -9.44 -6.49
C GLY A 68 10.64 -8.86 -5.08
N HIS A 69 9.92 -9.43 -4.11
CA HIS A 69 10.03 -9.05 -2.71
C HIS A 69 11.12 -9.85 -1.98
N ILE A 70 11.58 -9.32 -0.84
CA ILE A 70 12.45 -10.08 0.07
C ILE A 70 11.74 -11.37 0.48
N LYS A 71 12.40 -12.51 0.31
CA LYS A 71 11.87 -13.83 0.69
C LYS A 71 11.50 -13.83 2.18
N PRO A 72 10.30 -14.34 2.54
CA PRO A 72 9.98 -14.58 3.94
C PRO A 72 11.07 -15.42 4.62
N GLY A 73 11.40 -15.05 5.86
CA GLY A 73 12.54 -15.65 6.59
C GLY A 73 13.86 -14.86 6.46
N ASN A 74 14.02 -14.04 5.42
CA ASN A 74 15.21 -13.19 5.23
C ASN A 74 15.03 -11.75 5.78
N ASN A 75 13.88 -11.48 6.38
CA ASN A 75 13.57 -10.22 7.07
C ASN A 75 12.84 -10.50 8.39
N ILE A 76 12.14 -9.50 8.95
CA ILE A 76 11.36 -9.69 10.19
C ILE A 76 10.14 -10.61 10.00
N ILE A 77 9.70 -10.84 8.76
CA ILE A 77 8.58 -11.72 8.43
C ILE A 77 9.13 -13.15 8.30
N PRO A 78 8.68 -14.09 9.12
CA PRO A 78 9.09 -15.49 9.01
C PRO A 78 8.46 -16.16 7.78
N ASP A 79 8.99 -17.31 7.38
CA ASP A 79 8.39 -18.12 6.32
C ASP A 79 7.02 -18.64 6.75
N THR A 80 5.97 -18.11 6.13
CA THR A 80 4.58 -18.49 6.42
C THR A 80 4.15 -19.80 5.79
N GLY A 81 4.95 -20.36 4.89
CA GLY A 81 4.60 -21.51 4.03
C GLY A 81 3.71 -21.14 2.84
N PHE A 82 3.45 -19.85 2.61
CA PHE A 82 2.69 -19.35 1.46
C PHE A 82 3.55 -18.43 0.60
N PRO A 83 3.75 -18.76 -0.69
CA PRO A 83 4.72 -18.07 -1.54
C PRO A 83 4.20 -16.75 -2.14
N ARG A 84 2.90 -16.53 -2.16
CA ARG A 84 2.27 -15.40 -2.82
C ARG A 84 1.86 -14.33 -1.82
N ARG A 85 2.29 -13.08 -2.03
CA ARG A 85 1.98 -11.94 -1.17
C ARG A 85 1.00 -10.99 -1.85
N MET A 86 0.02 -10.52 -1.08
CA MET A 86 -0.91 -9.47 -1.48
C MET A 86 -0.97 -8.36 -0.43
N TRP A 87 -1.29 -7.17 -0.88
CA TRP A 87 -1.60 -6.04 -0.01
C TRP A 87 -3.05 -6.12 0.45
N GLY A 88 -3.28 -6.18 1.77
CA GLY A 88 -4.61 -6.27 2.35
C GLY A 88 -5.22 -4.93 2.71
N GLY A 89 -4.39 -3.92 2.96
CA GLY A 89 -4.80 -2.58 3.39
C GLY A 89 -3.95 -2.04 4.52
N SER A 90 -4.29 -0.85 5.01
CA SER A 90 -3.63 -0.21 6.15
C SER A 90 -4.61 0.61 6.98
N GLU A 91 -4.22 0.84 8.23
CA GLU A 91 -4.79 1.82 9.14
C GLU A 91 -3.70 2.81 9.55
N ILE A 92 -3.95 4.11 9.36
CA ILE A 92 -2.96 5.16 9.54
C ILE A 92 -3.50 6.23 10.48
N ASN A 93 -2.70 6.57 11.50
CA ASN A 93 -2.92 7.71 12.37
C ASN A 93 -1.82 8.74 12.10
N PHE A 94 -2.20 9.93 11.69
CA PHE A 94 -1.31 11.05 11.44
C PHE A 94 -1.30 11.98 12.66
N PHE A 95 -0.12 12.30 13.17
CA PHE A 95 0.05 13.15 14.36
C PHE A 95 0.69 14.48 13.99
N GLU A 96 1.83 14.43 13.26
CA GLU A 96 2.61 15.59 12.87
C GLU A 96 2.90 15.59 11.36
N PRO A 97 3.09 16.74 10.74
CA PRO A 97 3.38 16.84 9.32
C PRO A 97 4.79 16.33 9.00
N LEU A 98 4.92 15.70 7.84
CA LEU A 98 6.20 15.35 7.24
C LEU A 98 6.71 16.55 6.43
N THR A 99 7.93 17.03 6.70
CA THR A 99 8.49 18.20 6.01
C THR A 99 9.82 17.92 5.33
N ILE A 100 10.10 18.63 4.23
CA ILE A 100 11.35 18.52 3.47
C ILE A 100 12.54 18.93 4.34
N GLY A 101 13.60 18.11 4.34
CA GLY A 101 14.83 18.28 5.12
C GLY A 101 14.80 17.58 6.48
N MET A 102 13.67 17.00 6.87
CA MET A 102 13.52 16.29 8.14
C MET A 102 14.29 14.97 8.11
N GLU A 103 15.09 14.70 9.14
CA GLU A 103 15.66 13.39 9.40
C GLU A 103 14.55 12.50 10.00
N ILE A 104 14.36 11.32 9.44
CA ILE A 104 13.28 10.42 9.82
C ILE A 104 13.79 9.02 10.11
N LYS A 105 13.10 8.35 11.01
CA LYS A 105 13.32 6.96 11.37
C LYS A 105 12.00 6.19 11.28
N ARG A 106 11.99 5.14 10.46
CA ARG A 106 10.88 4.19 10.36
C ARG A 106 11.20 2.95 11.18
N ILE A 107 10.39 2.65 12.18
CA ILE A 107 10.46 1.45 12.99
C ILE A 107 9.36 0.50 12.53
N ILE A 108 9.74 -0.63 11.96
CA ILE A 108 8.83 -1.67 11.46
C ILE A 108 8.80 -2.79 12.49
N THR A 109 7.65 -3.09 13.07
CA THR A 109 7.49 -4.14 14.08
C THR A 109 6.48 -5.18 13.59
N LEU A 110 6.78 -6.46 13.76
CA LEU A 110 5.86 -7.55 13.50
C LEU A 110 4.88 -7.70 14.68
N GLU A 111 3.64 -7.23 14.50
CA GLU A 111 2.63 -7.22 15.57
C GLU A 111 1.82 -8.52 15.63
N SER A 112 1.44 -9.09 14.50
CA SER A 112 0.66 -10.32 14.51
C SER A 112 0.90 -11.23 13.30
N ILE A 113 0.67 -12.53 13.50
CA ILE A 113 0.67 -13.58 12.47
C ILE A 113 -0.58 -14.43 12.70
N ASN A 114 -1.51 -14.41 11.75
CA ASN A 114 -2.80 -15.07 11.89
C ASN A 114 -3.09 -15.98 10.68
N TYR A 115 -3.12 -17.29 10.89
CA TYR A 115 -3.62 -18.22 9.89
C TYR A 115 -5.14 -18.24 9.91
N LYS A 116 -5.73 -18.17 8.74
CA LYS A 116 -7.19 -18.19 8.54
C LYS A 116 -7.57 -19.13 7.41
N ARG A 117 -8.82 -19.54 7.40
CA ARG A 117 -9.42 -20.33 6.32
C ARG A 117 -10.60 -19.55 5.73
N GLY A 118 -10.53 -19.29 4.45
CA GLY A 118 -11.61 -18.66 3.66
C GLY A 118 -12.13 -19.60 2.59
N ASN A 119 -12.98 -19.07 1.72
CA ASN A 119 -13.58 -19.84 0.62
C ASN A 119 -12.52 -20.39 -0.36
N SER A 120 -11.41 -19.67 -0.53
CA SER A 120 -10.31 -20.04 -1.44
C SER A 120 -9.22 -20.90 -0.77
N GLY A 121 -9.45 -21.38 0.47
CA GLY A 121 -8.47 -22.16 1.22
C GLY A 121 -7.83 -21.41 2.39
N GLU A 122 -6.71 -21.95 2.86
CA GLU A 122 -5.95 -21.36 3.98
C GLU A 122 -5.04 -20.23 3.49
N PHE A 123 -4.85 -19.23 4.35
CA PHE A 123 -3.99 -18.10 4.12
C PHE A 123 -3.47 -17.53 5.44
N CYS A 124 -2.43 -16.70 5.39
CA CYS A 124 -1.87 -16.05 6.54
C CYS A 124 -1.98 -14.53 6.41
N ILE A 125 -2.47 -13.87 7.46
CA ILE A 125 -2.43 -12.41 7.59
C ILE A 125 -1.32 -12.05 8.54
N ILE A 126 -0.42 -11.16 8.10
CA ILE A 126 0.63 -10.56 8.89
C ILE A 126 0.31 -9.09 9.08
N GLU A 127 0.37 -8.63 10.31
CA GLU A 127 0.26 -7.20 10.62
C GLU A 127 1.64 -6.64 10.99
N LEU A 128 2.04 -5.59 10.27
CA LEU A 128 3.24 -4.82 10.54
C LEU A 128 2.83 -3.42 11.05
N LYS A 129 3.32 -3.05 12.22
CA LYS A 129 3.28 -1.66 12.68
C LYS A 129 4.49 -0.92 12.14
N ASN A 130 4.25 0.17 11.45
CA ASN A 130 5.25 1.13 10.99
C ASN A 130 5.07 2.42 11.79
N GLU A 131 6.06 2.77 12.58
CA GLU A 131 6.10 4.03 13.30
C GLU A 131 7.15 4.93 12.66
N LEU A 132 6.72 6.07 12.11
CA LEU A 132 7.61 7.08 11.54
C LEU A 132 7.85 8.17 12.56
N LYS A 133 9.12 8.44 12.84
CA LYS A 133 9.54 9.43 13.84
C LYS A 133 10.53 10.42 13.25
N ASN A 134 10.50 11.63 13.80
CA ASN A 134 11.60 12.58 13.73
C ASN A 134 12.12 12.76 15.16
N HIS A 135 13.34 12.33 15.44
CA HIS A 135 13.89 12.19 16.79
C HIS A 135 12.91 11.43 17.70
N ASP A 136 12.42 12.06 18.77
CA ASP A 136 11.48 11.45 19.71
C ASP A 136 10.01 11.67 19.32
N THR A 137 9.72 12.54 18.36
CA THR A 137 8.36 12.87 17.92
C THR A 137 7.85 11.83 16.93
N THR A 138 6.71 11.22 17.22
CA THR A 138 6.01 10.33 16.30
C THR A 138 5.21 11.16 15.30
N LEU A 139 5.52 11.00 14.01
CA LEU A 139 4.83 11.69 12.92
C LEU A 139 3.56 10.96 12.49
N LEU A 140 3.66 9.64 12.37
CA LEU A 140 2.52 8.77 12.06
C LEU A 140 2.76 7.34 12.56
N ILE A 141 1.66 6.59 12.69
CA ILE A 141 1.67 5.14 12.88
C ILE A 141 0.80 4.54 11.79
N GLU A 142 1.36 3.61 11.00
CA GLU A 142 0.66 2.84 9.99
C GLU A 142 0.70 1.36 10.34
N ARG A 143 -0.48 0.70 10.47
CA ARG A 143 -0.62 -0.75 10.58
C ARG A 143 -0.97 -1.33 9.23
N GLN A 144 -0.08 -2.13 8.68
CA GLN A 144 -0.19 -2.73 7.35
C GLN A 144 -0.59 -4.19 7.47
N ASN A 145 -1.60 -4.59 6.69
CA ASN A 145 -2.02 -5.98 6.57
C ASN A 145 -1.45 -6.60 5.28
N LEU A 146 -0.57 -7.56 5.42
CA LEU A 146 -0.03 -8.37 4.33
C LEU A 146 -0.72 -9.72 4.33
N ILE A 147 -1.19 -10.16 3.17
CA ILE A 147 -1.88 -11.45 3.02
C ILE A 147 -0.99 -12.39 2.24
N TYR A 148 -0.62 -13.51 2.85
CA TYR A 148 0.14 -14.57 2.23
C TYR A 148 -0.79 -15.71 1.84
N LEU A 149 -0.69 -16.17 0.59
CA LEU A 149 -1.64 -17.08 -0.07
C LEU A 149 -0.91 -18.20 -0.79
N PRO A 150 -1.59 -19.34 -1.03
CA PRO A 150 -1.12 -20.35 -1.99
C PRO A 150 -0.99 -19.78 -3.41
N ILE A 151 -0.22 -20.47 -4.24
CA ILE A 151 -0.17 -20.18 -5.68
C ILE A 151 -1.57 -20.38 -6.26
N ARG A 152 -1.98 -19.43 -7.08
CA ARG A 152 -3.26 -19.42 -7.77
C ARG A 152 -3.17 -20.33 -9.01
N LYS A 153 -4.23 -21.07 -9.32
CA LYS A 153 -4.31 -21.85 -10.57
C LYS A 153 -4.91 -21.06 -11.73
N ALA A 154 -5.77 -20.09 -11.41
CA ALA A 154 -6.39 -19.19 -12.36
C ALA A 154 -6.78 -17.89 -11.63
N PHE A 155 -6.93 -16.81 -12.38
CA PHE A 155 -7.49 -15.58 -11.85
C PHE A 155 -9.02 -15.70 -11.84
N ASP A 156 -9.58 -15.59 -10.65
CA ASP A 156 -11.00 -15.39 -10.48
C ASP A 156 -11.19 -14.00 -9.84
N LYS A 157 -11.93 -13.15 -10.52
CA LYS A 157 -12.36 -11.88 -9.97
C LYS A 157 -13.45 -12.20 -8.97
N GLY A 158 -13.13 -12.20 -7.69
CA GLY A 158 -14.02 -12.62 -6.61
C GLY A 158 -15.40 -12.01 -6.74
N ALA A 159 -16.41 -12.68 -6.16
CA ALA A 159 -17.80 -12.25 -6.22
C ALA A 159 -17.91 -10.76 -5.82
N SER A 160 -18.33 -9.97 -6.78
CA SER A 160 -18.57 -8.54 -6.61
C SER A 160 -19.69 -8.36 -5.59
N GLN A 161 -19.39 -7.67 -4.51
CA GLN A 161 -20.45 -7.04 -3.75
C GLN A 161 -20.67 -5.65 -4.37
N PRO A 162 -21.81 -5.41 -5.06
CA PRO A 162 -22.10 -4.07 -5.51
C PRO A 162 -22.18 -3.16 -4.27
N HIS A 163 -21.45 -2.08 -4.29
CA HIS A 163 -21.58 -1.07 -3.25
C HIS A 163 -22.88 -0.31 -3.47
N ASN A 164 -23.83 -0.45 -2.53
CA ASN A 164 -25.19 0.07 -2.69
C ASN A 164 -25.28 1.61 -2.59
N ASN A 165 -24.20 2.29 -2.31
CA ASN A 165 -24.14 3.75 -2.26
C ASN A 165 -23.87 4.29 -3.67
N LEU A 166 -24.92 4.74 -4.35
CA LEU A 166 -24.80 5.54 -5.56
C LEU A 166 -24.18 6.89 -5.20
N SER A 167 -22.87 6.99 -5.34
CA SER A 167 -22.20 8.29 -5.27
C SER A 167 -22.66 9.16 -6.43
N LYS A 168 -23.08 10.38 -6.12
CA LYS A 168 -23.40 11.39 -7.13
C LYS A 168 -22.13 12.11 -7.63
N ASN A 169 -20.99 11.90 -6.97
CA ASN A 169 -19.73 12.57 -7.25
C ASN A 169 -18.64 11.52 -7.41
N PHE A 170 -18.05 11.44 -8.58
CA PHE A 170 -16.92 10.54 -8.85
C PHE A 170 -15.89 11.24 -9.72
N LEU A 171 -14.63 10.83 -9.57
CA LEU A 171 -13.53 11.21 -10.43
C LEU A 171 -13.03 9.96 -11.15
N ALA A 172 -13.12 9.94 -12.48
CA ALA A 172 -12.57 8.85 -13.28
C ALA A 172 -11.04 8.95 -13.37
N ARG A 173 -10.37 7.82 -13.25
CA ARG A 173 -8.91 7.69 -13.34
C ARG A 173 -8.52 6.46 -14.13
N ARG A 174 -7.31 6.52 -14.69
CA ARG A 174 -6.63 5.41 -15.37
C ARG A 174 -5.14 5.55 -15.16
N TYR A 175 -4.42 4.45 -15.02
CA TYR A 175 -2.98 4.43 -14.97
C TYR A 175 -2.39 3.72 -16.18
N THR A 176 -1.25 4.22 -16.65
CA THR A 176 -0.46 3.64 -17.74
C THR A 176 0.70 2.82 -17.17
N GLU A 177 1.27 1.93 -17.97
CA GLU A 177 2.47 1.14 -17.61
C GLU A 177 3.63 2.03 -17.18
N ASN A 178 3.84 3.15 -17.87
CA ASN A 178 4.86 4.13 -17.51
C ASN A 178 4.65 4.73 -16.10
N GLN A 179 3.39 4.99 -15.72
CA GLN A 179 3.08 5.47 -14.37
C GLN A 179 3.29 4.38 -13.31
N LEU A 180 2.97 3.12 -13.60
CA LEU A 180 3.25 2.02 -12.69
C LEU A 180 4.75 1.86 -12.46
N PHE A 181 5.56 1.90 -13.53
CA PHE A 181 7.02 1.89 -13.42
C PHE A 181 7.55 3.04 -12.56
N LYS A 182 7.10 4.27 -12.82
CA LYS A 182 7.52 5.45 -12.05
C LYS A 182 7.14 5.34 -10.57
N TYR A 183 5.96 4.80 -10.27
CA TYR A 183 5.54 4.60 -8.87
C TYR A 183 6.34 3.50 -8.19
N SER A 184 6.62 2.37 -8.88
CA SER A 184 7.54 1.34 -8.38
C SER A 184 8.92 1.91 -8.05
N ALA A 185 9.48 2.73 -8.96
CA ALA A 185 10.77 3.39 -8.74
C ALA A 185 10.73 4.39 -7.56
N LEU A 186 9.65 5.17 -7.44
CA LEU A 186 9.48 6.16 -6.37
C LEU A 186 9.29 5.53 -4.99
N THR A 187 8.72 4.33 -4.93
CA THR A 187 8.50 3.57 -3.69
C THR A 187 9.53 2.46 -3.47
N MET A 188 10.49 2.29 -4.38
CA MET A 188 11.44 1.18 -4.43
C MET A 188 10.73 -0.19 -4.33
N ASN A 189 9.56 -0.31 -4.95
CA ASN A 189 8.75 -1.51 -4.95
C ASN A 189 9.07 -2.38 -6.18
N SER A 190 9.76 -3.48 -5.95
CA SER A 190 10.20 -4.42 -6.98
C SER A 190 9.20 -5.56 -7.25
N HIS A 191 7.96 -5.48 -6.76
CA HIS A 191 6.96 -6.52 -7.02
C HIS A 191 6.63 -6.60 -8.51
N ARG A 192 6.93 -7.74 -9.12
CA ARG A 192 6.88 -7.98 -10.57
C ARG A 192 5.49 -7.77 -11.17
N ILE A 193 4.42 -7.94 -10.40
CA ILE A 193 3.05 -7.73 -10.91
C ILE A 193 2.80 -6.30 -11.42
N HIS A 194 3.66 -5.34 -11.09
CA HIS A 194 3.49 -3.94 -11.47
C HIS A 194 4.23 -3.56 -12.77
N TYR A 195 5.20 -4.38 -13.24
CA TYR A 195 6.03 -4.05 -14.40
C TYR A 195 6.38 -5.23 -15.31
N ASP A 196 6.15 -6.47 -14.89
CA ASP A 196 6.47 -7.68 -15.65
C ASP A 196 5.18 -8.38 -16.07
N LEU A 197 4.77 -8.14 -17.33
CA LEU A 197 3.52 -8.68 -17.87
C LEU A 197 3.54 -10.20 -18.01
N ASP A 198 4.71 -10.78 -18.36
CA ASP A 198 4.85 -12.22 -18.49
C ASP A 198 4.72 -12.91 -17.13
N TYR A 199 5.32 -12.34 -16.09
CA TYR A 199 5.14 -12.82 -14.72
C TYR A 199 3.67 -12.72 -14.28
N CYS A 200 3.00 -11.60 -14.55
CA CYS A 200 1.58 -11.41 -14.25
C CYS A 200 0.72 -12.53 -14.87
N LYS A 201 0.91 -12.81 -16.16
CA LYS A 201 0.08 -13.76 -16.90
C LYS A 201 0.42 -15.21 -16.58
N ASN A 202 1.70 -15.54 -16.57
CA ASN A 202 2.16 -16.94 -16.54
C ASN A 202 2.34 -17.47 -15.12
N VAL A 203 2.58 -16.61 -14.11
CA VAL A 203 2.81 -17.02 -12.73
C VAL A 203 1.66 -16.62 -11.81
N GLU A 204 1.23 -15.37 -11.88
CA GLU A 204 0.14 -14.84 -11.04
C GLU A 204 -1.24 -15.01 -11.69
N HIS A 205 -1.30 -15.40 -12.96
CA HIS A 205 -2.52 -15.59 -13.77
C HIS A 205 -3.42 -14.33 -13.82
N TYR A 206 -2.84 -13.14 -13.68
CA TYR A 206 -3.54 -11.89 -13.89
C TYR A 206 -3.67 -11.58 -15.39
N PRO A 207 -4.75 -10.92 -15.82
CA PRO A 207 -4.93 -10.57 -17.24
C PRO A 207 -3.96 -9.48 -17.72
N SER A 208 -3.46 -8.63 -16.81
CA SER A 208 -2.58 -7.51 -17.10
C SER A 208 -1.77 -7.10 -15.88
N LEU A 209 -0.91 -6.07 -16.01
CA LEU A 209 -0.21 -5.45 -14.87
C LEU A 209 -1.20 -4.90 -13.85
N VAL A 210 -0.88 -5.06 -12.58
CA VAL A 210 -1.74 -4.65 -11.46
C VAL A 210 -1.35 -3.24 -11.00
N VAL A 211 -2.31 -2.37 -10.79
CA VAL A 211 -2.09 -1.06 -10.17
C VAL A 211 -1.76 -1.26 -8.69
N HIS A 212 -0.75 -0.54 -8.18
CA HIS A 212 -0.33 -0.65 -6.78
C HIS A 212 -1.47 -0.32 -5.82
N GLY A 213 -1.70 -1.16 -4.82
CA GLY A 213 -2.66 -0.90 -3.76
C GLY A 213 -2.42 0.44 -3.05
N PRO A 214 -1.16 0.76 -2.64
CA PRO A 214 -0.84 2.08 -2.09
C PRO A 214 -1.10 3.26 -3.03
N LEU A 215 -0.94 3.10 -4.35
CA LEU A 215 -1.28 4.14 -5.32
C LEU A 215 -2.79 4.39 -5.39
N LEU A 216 -3.58 3.33 -5.30
CA LEU A 216 -5.04 3.46 -5.20
C LEU A 216 -5.43 4.14 -3.87
N ALA A 217 -4.79 3.78 -2.75
CA ALA A 217 -5.02 4.41 -1.46
C ALA A 217 -4.67 5.91 -1.47
N GLN A 218 -3.59 6.32 -2.16
CA GLN A 218 -3.24 7.74 -2.33
C GLN A 218 -4.39 8.53 -2.99
N ASN A 219 -5.04 7.96 -4.02
CA ASN A 219 -6.19 8.64 -4.63
C ASN A 219 -7.34 8.85 -3.63
N LEU A 220 -7.59 7.88 -2.74
CA LEU A 220 -8.64 8.01 -1.72
C LEU A 220 -8.24 9.03 -0.64
N ILE A 221 -6.96 9.08 -0.25
CA ILE A 221 -6.44 10.07 0.69
C ILE A 221 -6.53 11.49 0.10
N ASP A 222 -6.18 11.66 -1.17
CA ASP A 222 -6.27 12.95 -1.86
C ASP A 222 -7.75 13.41 -1.93
N ALA A 223 -8.67 12.49 -2.21
CA ALA A 223 -10.10 12.78 -2.17
C ALA A 223 -10.58 13.14 -0.75
N ALA A 224 -10.11 12.41 0.28
CA ALA A 224 -10.44 12.70 1.67
C ALA A 224 -9.94 14.09 2.10
N ASN A 225 -8.69 14.44 1.80
CA ASN A 225 -8.12 15.75 2.08
C ASN A 225 -8.89 16.92 1.41
N GLN A 226 -9.53 16.67 0.26
CA GLN A 226 -10.32 17.67 -0.44
C GLN A 226 -11.76 17.81 0.07
N LYS A 227 -12.29 16.78 0.72
CA LYS A 227 -13.72 16.67 1.07
C LYS A 227 -13.99 16.82 2.56
N LEU A 228 -13.06 16.40 3.40
CA LEU A 228 -13.21 16.53 4.84
C LEU A 228 -13.01 18.00 5.28
N GLU A 229 -13.84 18.44 6.20
CA GLU A 229 -13.60 19.68 6.91
C GLU A 229 -12.54 19.45 7.99
N GLY A 230 -11.42 20.15 7.88
CA GLY A 230 -10.32 20.05 8.83
C GLY A 230 -9.15 19.16 8.35
N GLU A 231 -8.27 18.83 9.28
CA GLU A 231 -7.08 18.06 9.01
C GLU A 231 -7.37 16.56 9.08
N LEU A 232 -7.01 15.82 8.02
CA LEU A 232 -7.07 14.35 8.01
C LEU A 232 -6.12 13.77 9.07
N ARG A 233 -6.67 13.12 10.11
CA ARG A 233 -5.90 12.52 11.21
C ARG A 233 -5.95 11.00 11.23
N PHE A 234 -6.99 10.42 10.64
CA PHE A 234 -7.18 8.98 10.56
C PHE A 234 -7.56 8.56 9.14
N PHE A 235 -6.95 7.49 8.65
CA PHE A 235 -7.30 6.87 7.38
C PHE A 235 -7.15 5.36 7.47
N LYS A 236 -8.20 4.63 7.12
CA LYS A 236 -8.17 3.17 7.07
C LYS A 236 -8.74 2.70 5.75
N TYR A 237 -8.03 1.81 5.08
CA TYR A 237 -8.48 1.25 3.82
C TYR A 237 -8.26 -0.26 3.73
N ARG A 238 -9.05 -0.89 2.87
CA ARG A 238 -8.99 -2.30 2.55
C ARG A 238 -8.98 -2.51 1.05
N ALA A 239 -7.97 -3.23 0.55
CA ALA A 239 -7.92 -3.70 -0.82
C ALA A 239 -8.81 -4.96 -0.97
N LEU A 240 -9.63 -5.00 -2.00
CA LEU A 240 -10.65 -6.03 -2.23
C LEU A 240 -10.45 -6.74 -3.58
N ASN A 241 -10.35 -5.98 -4.66
CA ASN A 241 -10.14 -6.49 -6.00
C ASN A 241 -9.02 -5.69 -6.71
N PRO A 242 -8.20 -6.35 -7.55
CA PRO A 242 -7.17 -5.64 -8.30
C PRO A 242 -7.77 -4.72 -9.36
N VAL A 243 -7.14 -3.57 -9.57
CA VAL A 243 -7.32 -2.70 -10.73
C VAL A 243 -6.15 -2.97 -11.67
N PHE A 244 -6.42 -3.14 -12.95
CA PHE A 244 -5.39 -3.40 -13.95
C PHE A 244 -4.99 -2.13 -14.69
N VAL A 245 -3.77 -2.13 -15.24
CA VAL A 245 -3.28 -1.05 -16.09
C VAL A 245 -4.24 -0.82 -17.26
N SER A 246 -4.44 0.43 -17.62
CA SER A 246 -5.36 0.86 -18.69
C SER A 246 -6.87 0.64 -18.41
N ASP A 247 -7.25 -0.03 -17.32
CA ASP A 247 -8.65 -0.04 -16.88
C ASP A 247 -9.01 1.31 -16.25
N GLU A 248 -10.17 1.83 -16.65
CA GLU A 248 -10.76 2.98 -16.00
C GLU A 248 -11.39 2.56 -14.67
N PHE A 249 -11.21 3.37 -13.65
CA PHE A 249 -11.85 3.23 -12.36
C PHE A 249 -12.36 4.57 -11.86
N THR A 250 -13.31 4.55 -10.92
CA THR A 250 -13.86 5.75 -10.32
C THR A 250 -13.50 5.84 -8.84
N ILE A 251 -13.18 7.05 -8.40
CA ILE A 251 -13.00 7.42 -6.99
C ILE A 251 -14.31 8.02 -6.52
N ASN A 252 -14.91 7.44 -5.52
CA ASN A 252 -16.24 7.78 -5.02
C ASN A 252 -16.14 8.12 -3.52
N PHE A 253 -17.10 8.90 -3.02
CA PHE A 253 -17.19 9.27 -1.61
C PHE A 253 -18.62 9.53 -1.19
N SER A 254 -18.89 9.39 0.11
CA SER A 254 -20.13 9.76 0.77
C SER A 254 -19.92 10.90 1.77
N ASP A 255 -20.97 11.53 2.20
CA ASP A 255 -20.94 12.60 3.21
C ASP A 255 -20.56 12.08 4.61
N ASN A 256 -20.53 10.76 4.80
CA ASN A 256 -20.19 10.10 6.07
C ASN A 256 -18.68 9.78 6.23
N GLY A 257 -17.79 10.32 5.38
CA GLY A 257 -16.35 10.04 5.44
C GLY A 257 -15.97 8.68 4.89
N GLU A 258 -16.82 8.04 4.09
CA GLU A 258 -16.52 6.81 3.37
C GLU A 258 -16.02 7.14 1.97
N PHE A 259 -14.96 6.45 1.54
CA PHE A 259 -14.33 6.60 0.22
C PHE A 259 -14.14 5.23 -0.40
N TRP A 260 -14.31 5.11 -1.72
CA TRP A 260 -14.12 3.82 -2.38
C TRP A 260 -13.74 3.95 -3.85
N ILE A 261 -13.11 2.90 -4.35
CA ILE A 261 -12.76 2.74 -5.76
C ILE A 261 -13.62 1.64 -6.36
N MET A 262 -14.25 1.96 -7.50
CA MET A 262 -14.97 0.98 -8.33
C MET A 262 -14.32 0.90 -9.71
N ASP A 263 -14.25 -0.32 -10.25
CA ASP A 263 -13.85 -0.50 -11.64
C ASP A 263 -15.01 -0.13 -12.60
N LYS A 264 -14.71 -0.14 -13.91
CA LYS A 264 -15.69 0.16 -14.98
C LYS A 264 -16.91 -0.78 -14.98
N SER A 265 -16.85 -1.93 -14.33
CA SER A 265 -17.94 -2.89 -14.23
C SER A 265 -18.76 -2.70 -12.93
N GLY A 266 -18.45 -1.68 -12.15
CA GLY A 266 -19.10 -1.43 -10.86
C GLY A 266 -18.63 -2.36 -9.74
N ILE A 267 -17.48 -3.00 -9.90
CA ILE A 267 -16.89 -3.89 -8.88
C ILE A 267 -16.07 -3.07 -7.90
N LEU A 268 -16.31 -3.23 -6.62
CA LEU A 268 -15.57 -2.57 -5.54
C LEU A 268 -14.13 -3.09 -5.48
N SER A 269 -13.16 -2.21 -5.74
CA SER A 269 -11.74 -2.53 -5.74
C SER A 269 -11.05 -2.18 -4.42
N MET A 270 -11.45 -1.09 -3.80
CA MET A 270 -10.93 -0.63 -2.51
C MET A 270 -12.01 0.15 -1.77
N SER A 271 -12.06 0.00 -0.44
CA SER A 271 -12.89 0.83 0.44
C SER A 271 -12.03 1.50 1.49
N ALA A 272 -12.42 2.70 1.93
CA ALA A 272 -11.74 3.44 2.97
C ALA A 272 -12.70 4.26 3.83
N VAL A 273 -12.27 4.57 5.04
CA VAL A 273 -12.86 5.56 5.93
C VAL A 273 -11.80 6.55 6.37
N ALA A 274 -12.20 7.81 6.53
CA ALA A 274 -11.31 8.92 6.86
C ALA A 274 -11.97 9.89 7.86
N SER A 275 -11.18 10.44 8.78
CA SER A 275 -11.63 11.48 9.73
C SER A 275 -10.48 12.37 10.20
#